data_aafa8c10541623cc94769958c1aec54f
#
_entry.id   aafa8c10541623cc94769958c1aec54f
#
_cell.length_a   1.000
_cell.length_b   1.000
_cell.length_c   1.000
_cell.angle_alpha   90.00
_cell.angle_beta   90.00
_cell.angle_gamma   90.00
#
_symmetry.space_group_name_H-M   'P 1'
#
loop_
_entity.id
_entity.type
_entity.pdbx_description
1 polymer ?
#
loop_
_entity_poly.entity_id
_entity_poly.type
_entity_poly.pdbx_seq_one_letter_code
_entity_poly.pdbx_strand_id
1 'polypeptide(L)'
;MIDERVTAVLARLEAEDAAERAAGLPSAQRCRQVARTTGQFLFSLVVSGNSTRILEIGGSRGYSTAWLAAGARTVSGRVLSLELDPLKCEAWRRTIGDAGLDDWAELAEGDAHATLAGLAGPFDLVFLDSEQDDYERLFGLVRPLLELGAVVVADNILSHPDPLALYAAARQADPTLESVTLPLDRGLEVSSVLSAGL
;
A
#
# COMPACT_ATOMS: atom_id res chain seq x y z
N MET A 1 -15.14 4.60 -10.98
CA MET A 1 -14.58 5.82 -11.63
C MET A 1 -14.04 6.71 -10.52
N ILE A 2 -12.84 7.23 -10.69
CA ILE A 2 -12.31 8.26 -9.78
C ILE A 2 -13.13 9.52 -10.05
N ASP A 3 -13.87 9.99 -9.06
CA ASP A 3 -14.71 11.18 -9.19
C ASP A 3 -13.92 12.48 -8.93
N GLU A 4 -14.61 13.61 -9.12
CA GLU A 4 -13.98 14.93 -8.96
C GLU A 4 -13.47 15.17 -7.53
N ARG A 5 -14.17 14.64 -6.52
CA ARG A 5 -13.81 14.80 -5.11
C ARG A 5 -12.50 14.08 -4.79
N VAL A 6 -12.36 12.82 -5.20
CA VAL A 6 -11.10 12.07 -5.08
C VAL A 6 -9.99 12.76 -5.85
N THR A 7 -10.27 13.19 -7.09
CA THR A 7 -9.27 13.88 -7.93
C THR A 7 -8.75 15.16 -7.27
N ALA A 8 -9.63 15.96 -6.67
CA ALA A 8 -9.24 17.19 -5.98
C ALA A 8 -8.34 16.91 -4.74
N VAL A 9 -8.68 15.89 -3.96
CA VAL A 9 -7.88 15.48 -2.80
C VAL A 9 -6.49 14.99 -3.22
N LEU A 10 -6.41 14.14 -4.23
CA LEU A 10 -5.13 13.65 -4.76
C LEU A 10 -4.26 14.80 -5.27
N ALA A 11 -4.83 15.75 -6.03
CA ALA A 11 -4.11 16.91 -6.52
C ALA A 11 -3.60 17.82 -5.39
N ARG A 12 -4.37 18.00 -4.33
CA ARG A 12 -3.95 18.73 -3.13
C ARG A 12 -2.74 18.07 -2.49
N LEU A 13 -2.77 16.77 -2.25
CA LEU A 13 -1.66 16.03 -1.63
C LEU A 13 -0.40 16.05 -2.51
N GLU A 14 -0.55 15.95 -3.82
CA GLU A 14 0.56 16.07 -4.78
C GLU A 14 1.20 17.48 -4.72
N ALA A 15 0.40 18.53 -4.60
CA ALA A 15 0.90 19.88 -4.45
C ALA A 15 1.61 20.10 -3.09
N GLU A 16 1.09 19.52 -2.01
CA GLU A 16 1.71 19.55 -0.68
C GLU A 16 3.09 18.85 -0.71
N ASP A 17 3.19 17.62 -1.28
CA ASP A 17 4.47 16.89 -1.41
C ASP A 17 5.48 17.68 -2.27
N ALA A 18 5.03 18.28 -3.37
CA ALA A 18 5.88 19.10 -4.22
C ALA A 18 6.41 20.35 -3.47
N ALA A 19 5.57 21.00 -2.66
CA ALA A 19 5.96 22.13 -1.85
C ALA A 19 6.97 21.73 -0.73
N GLU A 20 6.75 20.60 -0.06
CA GLU A 20 7.66 20.05 0.96
C GLU A 20 9.04 19.74 0.37
N ARG A 21 9.09 19.18 -0.85
CA ARG A 21 10.34 18.92 -1.60
C ARG A 21 11.03 20.22 -1.98
N ALA A 22 10.30 21.18 -2.51
CA ALA A 22 10.85 22.49 -2.92
C ALA A 22 11.39 23.28 -1.71
N ALA A 23 10.76 23.14 -0.55
CA ALA A 23 11.23 23.74 0.71
C ALA A 23 12.47 23.03 1.31
N GLY A 24 12.91 21.90 0.74
CA GLY A 24 14.07 21.14 1.21
C GLY A 24 13.85 20.47 2.57
N LEU A 25 12.61 20.16 2.94
CA LEU A 25 12.34 19.53 4.22
C LEU A 25 13.05 18.16 4.33
N PRO A 26 13.57 17.80 5.52
CA PRO A 26 14.12 16.49 5.78
C PRO A 26 13.13 15.37 5.45
N SER A 27 13.62 14.23 4.96
CA SER A 27 12.77 13.09 4.56
C SER A 27 11.76 12.68 5.64
N ALA A 28 12.15 12.67 6.91
CA ALA A 28 11.27 12.33 8.03
C ALA A 28 10.09 13.31 8.23
N GLN A 29 10.16 14.52 7.70
CA GLN A 29 9.13 15.56 7.81
C GLN A 29 8.24 15.65 6.57
N ARG A 30 8.62 14.95 5.48
CA ARG A 30 7.88 14.94 4.23
C ARG A 30 6.80 13.85 4.20
N CYS A 31 5.81 14.06 3.36
CA CYS A 31 4.77 13.07 3.09
C CYS A 31 5.35 11.76 2.53
N ARG A 32 6.36 11.83 1.67
CA ARG A 32 6.99 10.68 0.97
C ARG A 32 6.00 9.80 0.21
N GLN A 33 4.91 10.37 -0.25
CA GLN A 33 3.90 9.59 -0.97
C GLN A 33 4.45 8.94 -2.24
N VAL A 34 3.82 7.87 -2.68
CA VAL A 34 4.10 7.21 -3.97
C VAL A 34 3.78 8.15 -5.13
N ALA A 35 4.38 7.90 -6.31
CA ALA A 35 4.03 8.66 -7.50
C ALA A 35 2.58 8.39 -7.94
N ARG A 36 2.01 9.33 -8.69
CA ARG A 36 0.66 9.19 -9.27
C ARG A 36 0.53 7.92 -10.11
N THR A 37 1.57 7.55 -10.86
CA THR A 37 1.61 6.33 -11.68
C THR A 37 1.50 5.06 -10.84
N THR A 38 2.13 5.02 -9.66
CA THR A 38 1.98 3.92 -8.70
C THR A 38 0.54 3.86 -8.17
N GLY A 39 -0.05 5.00 -7.80
CA GLY A 39 -1.45 5.05 -7.38
C GLY A 39 -2.42 4.57 -8.47
N GLN A 40 -2.22 4.97 -9.73
CA GLN A 40 -3.00 4.49 -10.87
C GLN A 40 -2.85 2.98 -11.10
N PHE A 41 -1.64 2.44 -10.91
CA PHE A 41 -1.37 1.02 -10.99
C PHE A 41 -2.12 0.26 -9.90
N LEU A 42 -2.06 0.72 -8.64
CA LEU A 42 -2.79 0.12 -7.51
C LEU A 42 -4.30 0.12 -7.76
N PHE A 43 -4.87 1.25 -8.18
CA PHE A 43 -6.28 1.34 -8.57
C PHE A 43 -6.64 0.31 -9.65
N SER A 44 -5.79 0.18 -10.68
CA SER A 44 -6.02 -0.74 -11.79
C SER A 44 -5.96 -2.19 -11.33
N LEU A 45 -5.03 -2.56 -10.44
CA LEU A 45 -4.95 -3.89 -9.84
C LEU A 45 -6.22 -4.22 -9.05
N VAL A 46 -6.68 -3.31 -8.20
CA VAL A 46 -7.92 -3.51 -7.43
C VAL A 46 -9.10 -3.78 -8.36
N VAL A 47 -9.28 -2.96 -9.39
CA VAL A 47 -10.44 -3.07 -10.29
C VAL A 47 -10.33 -4.30 -11.18
N SER A 48 -9.16 -4.57 -11.80
CA SER A 48 -8.98 -5.71 -12.71
C SER A 48 -8.96 -7.05 -11.99
N GLY A 49 -8.41 -7.11 -10.77
CA GLY A 49 -8.39 -8.30 -9.91
C GLY A 49 -9.71 -8.52 -9.15
N ASN A 50 -10.65 -7.55 -9.22
CA ASN A 50 -11.87 -7.54 -8.42
C ASN A 50 -11.57 -7.70 -6.92
N SER A 51 -10.52 -7.01 -6.44
CA SER A 51 -10.01 -7.15 -5.07
C SER A 51 -10.98 -6.52 -4.07
N THR A 52 -11.48 -7.33 -3.16
CA THR A 52 -12.52 -6.94 -2.20
C THR A 52 -12.00 -6.83 -0.76
N ARG A 53 -10.88 -7.47 -0.44
CA ARG A 53 -10.24 -7.44 0.89
C ARG A 53 -8.78 -7.02 0.76
N ILE A 54 -8.57 -5.73 0.89
CA ILE A 54 -7.29 -5.09 0.62
C ILE A 54 -6.64 -4.70 1.94
N LEU A 55 -5.36 -5.02 2.09
CA LEU A 55 -4.52 -4.60 3.23
C LEU A 55 -3.45 -3.63 2.73
N GLU A 56 -3.30 -2.51 3.42
CA GLU A 56 -2.21 -1.57 3.22
C GLU A 56 -1.36 -1.47 4.49
N ILE A 57 -0.04 -1.58 4.37
CA ILE A 57 0.89 -1.41 5.48
C ILE A 57 1.75 -0.19 5.21
N GLY A 58 1.54 0.88 6.00
CA GLY A 58 2.15 2.18 5.81
C GLY A 58 1.23 3.18 5.10
N GLY A 59 0.03 3.40 5.65
CA GLY A 59 -0.98 4.30 5.07
C GLY A 59 -0.60 5.78 5.02
N SER A 60 0.38 6.19 5.84
CA SER A 60 0.88 7.56 5.92
C SER A 60 -0.25 8.59 5.98
N ARG A 61 -0.27 9.59 5.11
CA ARG A 61 -1.33 10.61 5.05
C ARG A 61 -2.51 10.20 4.15
N GLY A 62 -2.61 8.93 3.71
CA GLY A 62 -3.75 8.38 2.99
C GLY A 62 -3.73 8.55 1.47
N TYR A 63 -2.59 8.90 0.84
CA TYR A 63 -2.52 9.09 -0.60
C TYR A 63 -2.72 7.78 -1.38
N SER A 64 -1.94 6.74 -1.07
CA SER A 64 -2.09 5.40 -1.65
C SER A 64 -3.43 4.77 -1.25
N THR A 65 -3.84 4.96 0.02
CA THR A 65 -5.16 4.52 0.49
C THR A 65 -6.30 5.11 -0.34
N ALA A 66 -6.24 6.39 -0.73
CA ALA A 66 -7.27 7.02 -1.55
C ALA A 66 -7.39 6.37 -2.94
N TRP A 67 -6.28 5.95 -3.56
CA TRP A 67 -6.27 5.20 -4.81
C TRP A 67 -6.87 3.79 -4.63
N LEU A 68 -6.40 3.07 -3.61
CA LEU A 68 -6.90 1.72 -3.28
C LEU A 68 -8.40 1.75 -2.96
N ALA A 69 -8.85 2.68 -2.11
CA ALA A 69 -10.24 2.80 -1.70
C ALA A 69 -11.17 3.25 -2.85
N ALA A 70 -10.70 4.12 -3.74
CA ALA A 70 -11.45 4.46 -4.95
C ALA A 70 -11.63 3.26 -5.88
N GLY A 71 -10.62 2.38 -5.99
CA GLY A 71 -10.72 1.09 -6.67
C GLY A 71 -11.68 0.15 -5.95
N ALA A 72 -11.52 -0.03 -4.64
CA ALA A 72 -12.36 -0.86 -3.79
C ALA A 72 -13.85 -0.49 -3.89
N ARG A 73 -14.16 0.82 -3.91
CA ARG A 73 -15.52 1.32 -4.13
C ARG A 73 -16.13 0.82 -5.45
N THR A 74 -15.33 0.66 -6.49
CA THR A 74 -15.79 0.20 -7.80
C THR A 74 -16.21 -1.27 -7.79
N VAL A 75 -15.55 -2.08 -6.96
CA VAL A 75 -15.78 -3.54 -6.87
C VAL A 75 -16.46 -3.97 -5.56
N SER A 76 -16.98 -3.01 -4.79
CA SER A 76 -17.62 -3.23 -3.48
C SER A 76 -16.67 -3.89 -2.45
N GLY A 77 -15.39 -3.60 -2.57
CA GLY A 77 -14.35 -4.04 -1.65
C GLY A 77 -14.09 -3.03 -0.52
N ARG A 78 -13.10 -3.33 0.33
CA ARG A 78 -12.67 -2.46 1.44
C ARG A 78 -11.17 -2.56 1.67
N VAL A 79 -10.56 -1.43 2.05
CA VAL A 79 -9.16 -1.32 2.45
C VAL A 79 -9.04 -1.27 3.95
N LEU A 80 -8.18 -2.11 4.54
CA LEU A 80 -7.66 -1.92 5.88
C LEU A 80 -6.25 -1.33 5.76
N SER A 81 -6.06 -0.11 6.24
CA SER A 81 -4.78 0.60 6.21
C SER A 81 -4.16 0.62 7.61
N LEU A 82 -2.87 0.27 7.73
CA LEU A 82 -2.13 0.28 8.99
C LEU A 82 -1.17 1.48 9.00
N GLU A 83 -1.20 2.29 10.05
CA GLU A 83 -0.27 3.40 10.25
C GLU A 83 0.07 3.55 11.74
N LEU A 84 1.35 3.79 12.03
CA LEU A 84 1.88 3.88 13.39
C LEU A 84 1.86 5.32 13.93
N ASP A 85 2.16 6.31 13.08
CA ASP A 85 2.34 7.71 13.48
C ASP A 85 0.98 8.41 13.71
N PRO A 86 0.65 8.84 14.94
CA PRO A 86 -0.64 9.47 15.23
C PRO A 86 -0.92 10.73 14.39
N LEU A 87 0.11 11.50 14.03
CA LEU A 87 -0.06 12.71 13.19
C LEU A 87 -0.41 12.35 11.75
N LYS A 88 0.20 11.25 11.24
CA LYS A 88 -0.16 10.71 9.93
C LYS A 88 -1.55 10.10 9.96
N CYS A 89 -1.93 9.39 11.03
CA CYS A 89 -3.27 8.85 11.22
C CYS A 89 -4.34 9.95 11.18
N GLU A 90 -4.09 11.10 11.83
CA GLU A 90 -5.00 12.25 11.77
C GLU A 90 -5.11 12.82 10.35
N ALA A 91 -3.98 12.95 9.64
CA ALA A 91 -3.97 13.39 8.25
C ALA A 91 -4.67 12.40 7.31
N TRP A 92 -4.49 11.09 7.54
CA TRP A 92 -5.16 10.01 6.82
C TRP A 92 -6.69 10.13 6.93
N ARG A 93 -7.21 10.28 8.17
CA ARG A 93 -8.66 10.44 8.39
C ARG A 93 -9.23 11.65 7.64
N ARG A 94 -8.50 12.78 7.64
CA ARG A 94 -8.89 13.96 6.86
C ARG A 94 -8.90 13.66 5.35
N THR A 95 -7.85 13.02 4.85
CA THR A 95 -7.73 12.67 3.42
C THR A 95 -8.89 11.80 2.96
N ILE A 96 -9.20 10.72 3.69
CA ILE A 96 -10.24 9.77 3.33
C ILE A 96 -11.63 10.40 3.48
N GLY A 97 -11.88 11.16 4.55
CA GLY A 97 -13.11 11.93 4.74
C GLY A 97 -13.34 12.99 3.67
N ASP A 98 -12.31 13.79 3.34
CA ASP A 98 -12.36 14.77 2.25
C ASP A 98 -12.65 14.10 0.89
N ALA A 99 -12.09 12.93 0.65
CA ALA A 99 -12.33 12.14 -0.56
C ALA A 99 -13.71 11.44 -0.60
N GLY A 100 -14.42 11.36 0.53
CA GLY A 100 -15.68 10.62 0.65
C GLY A 100 -15.52 9.12 0.48
N LEU A 101 -14.46 8.58 1.07
CA LEU A 101 -14.08 7.17 0.97
C LEU A 101 -14.17 6.43 2.31
N ASP A 102 -14.78 7.04 3.34
CA ASP A 102 -14.90 6.48 4.70
C ASP A 102 -15.56 5.10 4.74
N ASP A 103 -16.51 4.84 3.85
CA ASP A 103 -17.18 3.54 3.75
C ASP A 103 -16.30 2.45 3.11
N TRP A 104 -15.19 2.84 2.47
CA TRP A 104 -14.35 1.97 1.65
C TRP A 104 -12.94 1.78 2.19
N ALA A 105 -12.57 2.53 3.25
CA ALA A 105 -11.29 2.41 3.91
C ALA A 105 -11.46 2.53 5.43
N GLU A 106 -10.70 1.70 6.14
CA GLU A 106 -10.61 1.69 7.61
C GLU A 106 -9.15 1.85 8.00
N LEU A 107 -8.89 2.62 9.05
CA LEU A 107 -7.55 2.81 9.62
C LEU A 107 -7.40 2.01 10.91
N ALA A 108 -6.41 1.13 10.97
CA ALA A 108 -5.90 0.56 12.20
C ALA A 108 -4.63 1.31 12.61
N GLU A 109 -4.76 2.11 13.67
CA GLU A 109 -3.66 2.90 14.23
C GLU A 109 -2.83 2.06 15.18
N GLY A 110 -1.51 2.02 14.98
CA GLY A 110 -0.56 1.33 15.85
C GLY A 110 0.47 0.51 15.09
N ASP A 111 1.21 -0.30 15.84
CA ASP A 111 2.26 -1.17 15.33
C ASP A 111 1.69 -2.25 14.39
N ALA A 112 2.21 -2.30 13.15
CA ALA A 112 1.77 -3.25 12.14
C ALA A 112 2.00 -4.72 12.57
N HIS A 113 3.09 -5.02 13.28
CA HIS A 113 3.35 -6.38 13.76
C HIS A 113 2.29 -6.85 14.77
N ALA A 114 1.95 -5.97 15.72
CA ALA A 114 0.94 -6.28 16.72
C ALA A 114 -0.45 -6.43 16.08
N THR A 115 -0.77 -5.55 15.13
CA THR A 115 -2.04 -5.58 14.41
C THR A 115 -2.16 -6.84 13.55
N LEU A 116 -1.15 -7.14 12.73
CA LEU A 116 -1.13 -8.31 11.84
C LEU A 116 -1.26 -9.64 12.61
N ALA A 117 -0.64 -9.75 13.78
CA ALA A 117 -0.73 -10.95 14.63
C ALA A 117 -2.15 -11.26 15.11
N GLY A 118 -3.04 -10.27 15.16
CA GLY A 118 -4.44 -10.40 15.55
C GLY A 118 -5.43 -10.43 14.39
N LEU A 119 -4.98 -10.20 13.15
CA LEU A 119 -5.86 -10.15 11.99
C LEU A 119 -6.29 -11.55 11.50
N ALA A 120 -7.51 -11.60 10.99
CA ALA A 120 -8.03 -12.75 10.27
C ALA A 120 -8.08 -12.46 8.77
N GLY A 121 -7.42 -13.30 7.96
CA GLY A 121 -7.54 -13.28 6.51
C GLY A 121 -8.87 -13.85 6.00
N PRO A 122 -9.00 -14.16 4.69
CA PRO A 122 -7.96 -13.90 3.71
C PRO A 122 -8.00 -12.46 3.17
N PHE A 123 -6.84 -11.99 2.67
CA PHE A 123 -6.73 -10.80 1.83
C PHE A 123 -6.40 -11.20 0.39
N ASP A 124 -6.93 -10.46 -0.56
CA ASP A 124 -6.75 -10.68 -2.00
C ASP A 124 -5.73 -9.70 -2.62
N LEU A 125 -5.51 -8.56 -1.99
CA LEU A 125 -4.45 -7.60 -2.35
C LEU A 125 -3.78 -7.04 -1.11
N VAL A 126 -2.45 -6.99 -1.12
CA VAL A 126 -1.65 -6.31 -0.08
C VAL A 126 -0.72 -5.30 -0.72
N PHE A 127 -0.72 -4.07 -0.19
CA PHE A 127 0.28 -3.06 -0.51
C PHE A 127 1.20 -2.83 0.69
N LEU A 128 2.50 -3.01 0.48
CA LEU A 128 3.55 -2.88 1.49
C LEU A 128 4.42 -1.67 1.18
N ASP A 129 4.29 -0.60 1.95
CA ASP A 129 5.07 0.64 1.86
C ASP A 129 5.40 1.17 3.26
N SER A 130 6.24 0.43 3.97
CA SER A 130 6.70 0.75 5.33
C SER A 130 8.21 0.99 5.38
N GLU A 131 8.82 0.84 6.57
CA GLU A 131 10.29 0.92 6.68
C GLU A 131 10.92 -0.32 6.04
N GLN A 132 11.92 -0.10 5.18
CA GLN A 132 12.46 -1.10 4.24
C GLN A 132 13.11 -2.31 4.93
N ASP A 133 13.74 -2.10 6.09
CA ASP A 133 14.39 -3.16 6.86
C ASP A 133 13.41 -4.19 7.45
N ASP A 134 12.11 -3.88 7.41
CA ASP A 134 11.06 -4.69 8.03
C ASP A 134 10.22 -5.52 7.02
N TYR A 135 10.45 -5.35 5.72
CA TYR A 135 9.64 -5.98 4.67
C TYR A 135 9.58 -7.50 4.76
N GLU A 136 10.72 -8.17 5.01
CA GLU A 136 10.76 -9.62 5.13
C GLU A 136 9.92 -10.13 6.32
N ARG A 137 10.02 -9.44 7.43
CA ARG A 137 9.27 -9.78 8.65
C ARG A 137 7.77 -9.52 8.48
N LEU A 138 7.41 -8.38 7.90
CA LEU A 138 6.01 -8.04 7.59
C LEU A 138 5.41 -9.03 6.60
N PHE A 139 6.16 -9.40 5.54
CA PHE A 139 5.71 -10.42 4.61
C PHE A 139 5.45 -11.76 5.29
N GLY A 140 6.32 -12.19 6.21
CA GLY A 140 6.12 -13.41 7.01
C GLY A 140 4.82 -13.42 7.82
N LEU A 141 4.40 -12.25 8.34
CA LEU A 141 3.13 -12.08 9.04
C LEU A 141 1.92 -12.02 8.09
N VAL A 142 2.10 -11.42 6.92
CA VAL A 142 1.06 -11.28 5.91
C VAL A 142 0.80 -12.61 5.19
N ARG A 143 1.83 -13.40 4.92
CA ARG A 143 1.75 -14.63 4.10
C ARG A 143 0.62 -15.60 4.51
N PRO A 144 0.40 -15.89 5.81
CA PRO A 144 -0.70 -16.75 6.25
C PRO A 144 -2.10 -16.13 6.06
N LEU A 145 -2.17 -14.82 5.83
CA LEU A 145 -3.42 -14.08 5.66
C LEU A 145 -3.82 -13.93 4.19
N LEU A 146 -3.03 -14.50 3.24
CA LEU A 146 -3.29 -14.39 1.80
C LEU A 146 -4.08 -15.59 1.29
N GLU A 147 -5.01 -15.31 0.38
CA GLU A 147 -5.68 -16.36 -0.36
C GLU A 147 -4.90 -16.77 -1.64
N LEU A 148 -5.30 -17.87 -2.23
CA LEU A 148 -4.80 -18.28 -3.54
C LEU A 148 -5.19 -17.24 -4.59
N GLY A 149 -4.23 -16.82 -5.41
CA GLY A 149 -4.40 -15.75 -6.38
C GLY A 149 -4.24 -14.33 -5.81
N ALA A 150 -4.04 -14.19 -4.49
CA ALA A 150 -3.75 -12.88 -3.90
C ALA A 150 -2.48 -12.26 -4.48
N VAL A 151 -2.46 -10.93 -4.55
CA VAL A 151 -1.32 -10.15 -5.04
C VAL A 151 -0.72 -9.32 -3.91
N VAL A 152 0.60 -9.40 -3.76
CA VAL A 152 1.37 -8.52 -2.87
C VAL A 152 2.18 -7.56 -3.73
N VAL A 153 2.04 -6.27 -3.48
CA VAL A 153 2.83 -5.20 -4.11
C VAL A 153 3.68 -4.54 -3.03
N ALA A 154 5.01 -4.62 -3.18
CA ALA A 154 5.96 -3.97 -2.28
C ALA A 154 6.64 -2.79 -3.00
N ASP A 155 6.64 -1.59 -2.39
CA ASP A 155 7.23 -0.39 -2.98
C ASP A 155 8.73 -0.24 -2.66
N ASN A 156 9.38 0.74 -3.26
CA ASN A 156 10.76 1.17 -3.01
C ASN A 156 11.88 0.19 -3.43
N ILE A 157 11.58 -0.88 -4.12
CA ILE A 157 12.52 -1.97 -4.44
C ILE A 157 13.81 -1.50 -5.13
N LEU A 158 13.71 -0.55 -6.05
CA LEU A 158 14.86 -0.04 -6.80
C LEU A 158 15.52 1.20 -6.18
N SER A 159 14.84 1.88 -5.27
CA SER A 159 15.36 3.07 -4.61
C SER A 159 16.18 2.77 -3.35
N HIS A 160 15.99 1.60 -2.75
CA HIS A 160 16.70 1.12 -1.56
C HIS A 160 17.22 -0.31 -1.79
N PRO A 161 18.21 -0.49 -2.69
CA PRO A 161 18.61 -1.81 -3.17
C PRO A 161 19.17 -2.71 -2.07
N ASP A 162 19.93 -2.18 -1.10
CA ASP A 162 20.62 -3.02 -0.11
C ASP A 162 19.66 -3.90 0.72
N PRO A 163 18.63 -3.37 1.44
CA PRO A 163 17.69 -4.23 2.13
C PRO A 163 16.67 -4.91 1.19
N LEU A 164 16.23 -4.21 0.14
CA LEU A 164 15.08 -4.67 -0.66
C LEU A 164 15.44 -5.60 -1.82
N ALA A 165 16.71 -5.62 -2.29
CA ALA A 165 17.13 -6.60 -3.27
C ALA A 165 17.04 -8.04 -2.72
N LEU A 166 17.34 -8.24 -1.44
CA LEU A 166 17.20 -9.55 -0.81
C LEU A 166 15.71 -9.95 -0.68
N TYR A 167 14.85 -8.99 -0.34
CA TYR A 167 13.40 -9.22 -0.31
C TYR A 167 12.88 -9.66 -1.67
N ALA A 168 13.19 -8.91 -2.74
CA ALA A 168 12.76 -9.23 -4.10
C ALA A 168 13.29 -10.60 -4.57
N ALA A 169 14.60 -10.87 -4.36
CA ALA A 169 15.20 -12.15 -4.71
C ALA A 169 14.55 -13.34 -3.97
N ALA A 170 14.19 -13.15 -2.70
CA ALA A 170 13.48 -14.18 -1.93
C ALA A 170 12.08 -14.43 -2.47
N ARG A 171 11.34 -13.39 -2.90
CA ARG A 171 10.01 -13.55 -3.54
C ARG A 171 10.10 -14.28 -4.88
N GLN A 172 11.09 -13.91 -5.70
CA GLN A 172 11.32 -14.53 -7.01
C GLN A 172 11.84 -15.97 -6.93
N ALA A 173 12.46 -16.34 -5.82
CA ALA A 173 12.93 -17.72 -5.58
C ALA A 173 11.89 -18.63 -4.90
N ASP A 174 10.79 -18.06 -4.39
CA ASP A 174 9.74 -18.82 -3.70
C ASP A 174 8.86 -19.56 -4.70
N PRO A 175 8.85 -20.93 -4.72
CA PRO A 175 8.05 -21.70 -5.67
C PRO A 175 6.53 -21.60 -5.46
N THR A 176 6.09 -20.98 -4.37
CA THR A 176 4.68 -20.73 -4.08
C THR A 176 4.18 -19.37 -4.59
N LEU A 177 5.08 -18.60 -5.18
CA LEU A 177 4.83 -17.27 -5.73
C LEU A 177 5.27 -17.20 -7.19
N GLU A 178 4.64 -16.31 -7.96
CA GLU A 178 5.20 -15.76 -9.20
C GLU A 178 5.46 -14.30 -8.97
N SER A 179 6.69 -13.86 -9.11
CA SER A 179 7.12 -12.53 -8.70
C SER A 179 7.95 -11.83 -9.77
N VAL A 180 7.73 -10.52 -9.90
CA VAL A 180 8.44 -9.68 -10.87
C VAL A 180 8.69 -8.29 -10.30
N THR A 181 9.90 -7.77 -10.52
CA THR A 181 10.20 -6.36 -10.25
C THR A 181 9.78 -5.49 -11.43
N LEU A 182 8.89 -4.56 -11.20
CA LEU A 182 8.46 -3.56 -12.17
C LEU A 182 9.22 -2.24 -11.95
N PRO A 183 9.84 -1.65 -12.99
CA PRO A 183 10.53 -0.36 -12.88
C PRO A 183 9.53 0.81 -12.96
N LEU A 184 8.56 0.81 -12.06
CA LEU A 184 7.57 1.87 -11.91
C LEU A 184 7.93 2.70 -10.69
N ASP A 185 8.05 4.04 -10.84
CA ASP A 185 8.47 4.98 -9.80
C ASP A 185 9.81 4.54 -9.15
N ARG A 186 9.77 4.13 -7.89
CA ARG A 186 10.91 3.65 -7.11
C ARG A 186 11.12 2.13 -7.20
N GLY A 187 10.36 1.49 -8.05
CA GLY A 187 10.36 0.03 -8.26
C GLY A 187 9.36 -0.70 -7.36
N LEU A 188 8.56 -1.54 -7.96
CA LEU A 188 7.59 -2.39 -7.28
C LEU A 188 7.97 -3.85 -7.44
N GLU A 189 7.96 -4.63 -6.36
CA GLU A 189 7.91 -6.10 -6.46
C GLU A 189 6.46 -6.53 -6.40
N VAL A 190 6.01 -7.21 -7.44
CA VAL A 190 4.63 -7.73 -7.56
C VAL A 190 4.70 -9.24 -7.48
N SER A 191 4.08 -9.81 -6.46
CA SER A 191 4.08 -11.25 -6.19
C SER A 191 2.66 -11.80 -6.18
N SER A 192 2.39 -12.79 -7.00
CA SER A 192 1.10 -13.52 -7.05
C SER A 192 1.21 -14.84 -6.30
N VAL A 193 0.24 -15.15 -5.43
CA VAL A 193 0.20 -16.38 -4.64
C VAL A 193 -0.32 -17.53 -5.50
N LEU A 194 0.52 -18.54 -5.76
CA LEU A 194 0.19 -19.72 -6.59
C LEU A 194 -0.27 -20.91 -5.76
N SER A 195 0.15 -21.02 -4.52
CA SER A 195 -0.28 -22.09 -3.61
C SER A 195 -0.23 -21.60 -2.16
N ALA A 196 -1.02 -22.22 -1.29
CA ALA A 196 -0.89 -21.97 0.16
C ALA A 196 0.54 -22.34 0.59
N GLY A 197 1.22 -21.41 1.26
CA GLY A 197 2.51 -21.72 1.90
C GLY A 197 2.30 -22.82 2.94
N LEU A 198 3.24 -23.77 2.97
CA LEU A 198 3.28 -24.83 3.98
C LEU A 198 3.62 -24.27 5.34
#